data_742fb23361985324d6cd6a8acdcecbca
#
_entry.id   742fb23361985324d6cd6a8acdcecbca
#
_cell.length_a   1.000
_cell.length_b   1.000
_cell.length_c   1.000
_cell.angle_alpha   90.00
_cell.angle_beta   90.00
_cell.angle_gamma   90.00
#
_symmetry.space_group_name_H-M   'P 1'
#
loop_
_entity.id
_entity.type
_entity.pdbx_description
1 polymer ?
#
loop_
_entity_poly.entity_id
_entity_poly.type
_entity_poly.pdbx_seq_one_letter_code
_entity_poly.pdbx_strand_id
1 'polypeptide(L)'
;MIKALIIYTQFFSRIVIPKAVDISYLRRGLPFLTLFGLLLGLISGGFYFLMSLVLPGMVAWVLTLAFDVLLTGGFHLDALADTADGLFSSRKKERMLEIMKDSRIGSNGVLALILYYALMMVLYPYLPEPRWFIVASLTMIGKVGLSLQLYRMSYAREGGGSGNFFSGSKTSHILLAQLLPLLLSLLVFSWRGLLAYGLVFLGAIGYRRFVYNKIDGHTGDTLGAYVEIAQLLYLLGLVVLG
;
A
#
# COMPACT_ATOMS: atom_id res chain seq x y z
N MET A 1 -17.12 4.51 12.02
CA MET A 1 -16.57 5.15 10.81
C MET A 1 -15.66 6.34 11.15
N ILE A 2 -16.14 7.46 11.66
CA ILE A 2 -15.33 8.70 11.87
C ILE A 2 -14.06 8.46 12.68
N LYS A 3 -14.12 7.74 13.83
CA LYS A 3 -12.93 7.40 14.63
C LYS A 3 -11.91 6.58 13.84
N ALA A 4 -12.36 5.65 12.97
CA ALA A 4 -11.48 4.88 12.12
C ALA A 4 -10.77 5.77 11.08
N LEU A 5 -11.48 6.67 10.42
CA LEU A 5 -10.88 7.60 9.47
C LEU A 5 -9.85 8.52 10.14
N ILE A 6 -10.16 9.05 11.34
CA ILE A 6 -9.22 9.88 12.10
C ILE A 6 -7.93 9.12 12.41
N ILE A 7 -8.03 7.92 13.00
CA ILE A 7 -6.84 7.16 13.39
C ILE A 7 -6.02 6.73 12.17
N TYR A 8 -6.66 6.38 11.05
CA TYR A 8 -5.96 6.07 9.80
C TYR A 8 -5.25 7.29 9.23
N THR A 9 -5.87 8.47 9.26
CA THR A 9 -5.22 9.72 8.85
C THR A 9 -3.98 10.01 9.69
N GLN A 10 -4.09 9.89 11.01
CA GLN A 10 -2.96 10.07 11.94
C GLN A 10 -1.86 9.02 11.75
N PHE A 11 -2.21 7.78 11.39
CA PHE A 11 -1.27 6.67 11.28
C PHE A 11 -0.57 6.60 9.92
N PHE A 12 -1.28 6.93 8.83
CA PHE A 12 -0.81 6.71 7.46
C PHE A 12 -0.51 8.01 6.68
N SER A 13 -0.64 9.19 7.30
CA SER A 13 -0.36 10.46 6.63
C SER A 13 0.30 11.46 7.57
N ARG A 14 0.80 12.54 6.99
CA ARG A 14 1.32 13.71 7.72
C ARG A 14 0.23 14.72 8.09
N ILE A 15 -1.02 14.44 7.78
CA ILE A 15 -2.15 15.32 8.13
C ILE A 15 -2.39 15.25 9.64
N VAL A 16 -2.23 16.39 10.30
CA VAL A 16 -2.40 16.51 11.75
C VAL A 16 -3.88 16.69 12.09
N ILE A 17 -4.44 15.75 12.84
CA ILE A 17 -5.80 15.87 13.42
C ILE A 17 -5.62 15.90 14.95
N PRO A 18 -5.90 17.04 15.63
CA PRO A 18 -5.70 17.19 17.07
C PRO A 18 -6.84 16.52 17.86
N LYS A 19 -7.01 15.21 17.68
CA LYS A 19 -8.05 14.42 18.36
C LYS A 19 -7.49 13.07 18.77
N ALA A 20 -7.50 12.76 20.06
CA ALA A 20 -7.14 11.46 20.56
C ALA A 20 -8.18 10.40 20.16
N VAL A 21 -7.72 9.30 19.56
CA VAL A 21 -8.52 8.13 19.21
C VAL A 21 -7.82 6.90 19.72
N ASP A 22 -8.58 5.98 20.32
CA ASP A 22 -8.07 4.70 20.82
C ASP A 22 -7.43 3.89 19.68
N ILE A 23 -6.21 3.39 19.89
CA ILE A 23 -5.42 2.64 18.91
C ILE A 23 -6.15 1.38 18.40
N SER A 24 -7.05 0.80 19.20
CA SER A 24 -7.84 -0.37 18.79
C SER A 24 -8.72 -0.11 17.56
N TYR A 25 -8.98 1.17 17.22
CA TYR A 25 -9.71 1.53 16.01
C TYR A 25 -8.92 1.25 14.73
N LEU A 26 -7.58 1.08 14.77
CA LEU A 26 -6.82 0.56 13.63
C LEU A 26 -7.38 -0.81 13.19
N ARG A 27 -7.65 -1.70 14.13
CA ARG A 27 -8.20 -3.03 13.85
C ARG A 27 -9.73 -3.03 13.68
N ARG A 28 -10.46 -2.34 14.58
CA ARG A 28 -11.93 -2.29 14.53
C ARG A 28 -12.46 -1.54 13.31
N GLY A 29 -11.66 -0.61 12.80
CA GLY A 29 -11.98 0.24 11.66
C GLY A 29 -11.71 -0.40 10.29
N LEU A 30 -11.18 -1.62 10.21
CA LEU A 30 -10.79 -2.27 8.95
C LEU A 30 -11.84 -2.21 7.83
N PRO A 31 -13.16 -2.33 8.07
CA PRO A 31 -14.16 -2.16 7.02
C PRO A 31 -14.09 -0.80 6.29
N PHE A 32 -13.48 0.22 6.92
CA PHE A 32 -13.35 1.57 6.37
C PHE A 32 -11.92 1.89 5.89
N LEU A 33 -11.01 0.91 5.91
CA LEU A 33 -9.61 1.11 5.56
C LEU A 33 -9.44 1.52 4.09
N THR A 34 -10.17 0.87 3.20
CA THR A 34 -10.12 1.17 1.75
C THR A 34 -10.87 2.45 1.41
N LEU A 35 -11.93 2.79 2.15
CA LEU A 35 -12.58 4.10 2.05
C LEU A 35 -11.60 5.22 2.45
N PHE A 36 -10.87 5.04 3.57
CA PHE A 36 -9.78 5.97 3.94
C PHE A 36 -8.75 6.08 2.82
N GLY A 37 -8.31 4.94 2.25
CA GLY A 37 -7.38 4.92 1.12
C GLY A 37 -7.89 5.71 -0.08
N LEU A 38 -9.18 5.59 -0.42
CA LEU A 38 -9.81 6.39 -1.48
C LEU A 38 -9.82 7.88 -1.16
N LEU A 39 -10.22 8.26 0.06
CA LEU A 39 -10.28 9.67 0.47
C LEU A 39 -8.89 10.33 0.43
N LEU A 40 -7.85 9.63 0.89
CA LEU A 40 -6.48 10.12 0.80
C LEU A 40 -6.00 10.16 -0.65
N GLY A 41 -6.31 9.11 -1.43
CA GLY A 41 -5.98 9.03 -2.84
C GLY A 41 -6.67 10.09 -3.70
N LEU A 42 -7.89 10.54 -3.34
CA LEU A 42 -8.55 11.66 -4.01
C LEU A 42 -7.78 12.98 -3.86
N ILE A 43 -7.01 13.15 -2.79
CA ILE A 43 -6.11 14.32 -2.64
C ILE A 43 -4.99 14.23 -3.67
N SER A 44 -4.33 13.06 -3.80
CA SER A 44 -3.25 12.83 -4.80
C SER A 44 -3.79 12.89 -6.24
N GLY A 45 -4.98 12.29 -6.50
CA GLY A 45 -5.65 12.34 -7.80
C GLY A 45 -6.09 13.74 -8.20
N GLY A 46 -6.57 14.54 -7.23
CA GLY A 46 -6.89 15.96 -7.43
C GLY A 46 -5.65 16.79 -7.72
N PHE A 47 -4.56 16.55 -7.02
CA PHE A 47 -3.26 17.18 -7.30
C PHE A 47 -2.78 16.84 -8.71
N TYR A 48 -2.80 15.55 -9.09
CA TYR A 48 -2.47 15.12 -10.44
C TYR A 48 -3.34 15.83 -11.49
N PHE A 49 -4.66 15.85 -11.28
CA PHE A 49 -5.60 16.49 -12.20
C PHE A 49 -5.23 17.97 -12.43
N LEU A 50 -5.03 18.73 -11.34
CA LEU A 50 -4.67 20.14 -11.42
C LEU A 50 -3.33 20.35 -12.13
N MET A 51 -2.30 19.55 -11.83
CA MET A 51 -1.00 19.63 -12.49
C MET A 51 -1.08 19.27 -13.98
N SER A 52 -1.92 18.31 -14.35
CA SER A 52 -2.09 17.87 -15.74
C SER A 52 -2.80 18.92 -16.63
N LEU A 53 -3.46 19.92 -16.04
CA LEU A 53 -4.03 21.04 -16.80
C LEU A 53 -2.98 22.00 -17.36
N VAL A 54 -1.80 22.06 -16.74
CA VAL A 54 -0.74 23.05 -17.06
C VAL A 54 0.58 22.41 -17.45
N LEU A 55 0.77 21.12 -17.16
CA LEU A 55 2.02 20.40 -17.40
C LEU A 55 1.79 19.14 -18.25
N PRO A 56 2.82 18.68 -19.00
CA PRO A 56 2.75 17.37 -19.64
C PRO A 56 2.43 16.27 -18.61
N GLY A 57 1.57 15.31 -18.98
CA GLY A 57 1.06 14.31 -18.05
C GLY A 57 2.14 13.52 -17.29
N MET A 58 3.27 13.19 -17.93
CA MET A 58 4.39 12.52 -17.26
C MET A 58 5.01 13.42 -16.17
N VAL A 59 5.10 14.72 -16.39
CA VAL A 59 5.61 15.66 -15.38
C VAL A 59 4.63 15.76 -14.22
N ALA A 60 3.33 15.89 -14.51
CA ALA A 60 2.28 15.87 -13.49
C ALA A 60 2.31 14.57 -12.67
N TRP A 61 2.56 13.42 -13.31
CA TRP A 61 2.70 12.13 -12.65
C TRP A 61 3.87 12.09 -11.66
N VAL A 62 5.09 12.49 -12.12
CA VAL A 62 6.28 12.51 -11.26
C VAL A 62 6.11 13.44 -10.06
N LEU A 63 5.53 14.63 -10.30
CA LEU A 63 5.22 15.57 -9.21
C LEU A 63 4.19 14.99 -8.23
N THR A 64 3.24 14.21 -8.72
CA THR A 64 2.25 13.55 -7.86
C THR A 64 2.88 12.44 -7.02
N LEU A 65 3.80 11.66 -7.56
CA LEU A 65 4.57 10.68 -6.78
C LEU A 65 5.38 11.37 -5.66
N ALA A 66 6.02 12.49 -5.96
CA ALA A 66 6.72 13.29 -4.95
C ALA A 66 5.75 13.89 -3.90
N PHE A 67 4.59 14.39 -4.34
CA PHE A 67 3.54 14.89 -3.46
C PHE A 67 3.02 13.79 -2.51
N ASP A 68 2.84 12.56 -3.01
CA ASP A 68 2.37 11.43 -2.19
C ASP A 68 3.40 11.07 -1.09
N VAL A 69 4.70 11.16 -1.40
CA VAL A 69 5.76 11.02 -0.38
C VAL A 69 5.63 12.10 0.70
N LEU A 70 5.37 13.35 0.34
CA LEU A 70 5.17 14.43 1.32
C LEU A 70 3.89 14.21 2.14
N LEU A 71 2.81 13.77 1.50
CA LEU A 71 1.51 13.54 2.12
C LEU A 71 1.55 12.38 3.13
N THR A 72 2.24 11.29 2.80
CA THR A 72 2.34 10.07 3.64
C THR A 72 3.58 10.05 4.52
N GLY A 73 4.57 10.89 4.24
CA GLY A 73 5.89 10.86 4.87
C GLY A 73 6.74 9.68 4.43
N GLY A 74 6.43 9.08 3.27
CA GLY A 74 7.15 7.94 2.72
C GLY A 74 6.99 6.63 3.53
N PHE A 75 6.02 6.55 4.44
CA PHE A 75 5.85 5.47 5.42
C PHE A 75 5.88 4.06 4.82
N HIS A 76 5.22 3.85 3.67
CA HIS A 76 5.21 2.54 3.02
C HIS A 76 6.44 2.30 2.13
N LEU A 77 7.04 3.36 1.57
CA LEU A 77 8.28 3.27 0.81
C LEU A 77 9.46 2.90 1.71
N ASP A 78 9.52 3.47 2.92
CA ASP A 78 10.45 3.05 3.97
C ASP A 78 10.27 1.57 4.30
N ALA A 79 9.03 1.14 4.53
CA ALA A 79 8.69 -0.25 4.77
C ALA A 79 9.08 -1.18 3.58
N LEU A 80 8.97 -0.72 2.33
CA LEU A 80 9.42 -1.45 1.14
C LEU A 80 10.94 -1.64 1.15
N ALA A 81 11.69 -0.57 1.46
CA ALA A 81 13.14 -0.60 1.53
C ALA A 81 13.62 -1.54 2.67
N ASP A 82 13.08 -1.38 3.89
CA ASP A 82 13.42 -2.21 5.04
C ASP A 82 13.11 -3.70 4.79
N THR A 83 11.96 -3.98 4.17
CA THR A 83 11.58 -5.34 3.79
C THR A 83 12.57 -5.93 2.79
N ALA A 84 12.97 -5.15 1.78
CA ALA A 84 13.94 -5.62 0.79
C ALA A 84 15.30 -5.87 1.43
N ASP A 85 15.79 -4.97 2.27
CA ASP A 85 17.06 -5.14 2.97
C ASP A 85 17.05 -6.36 3.88
N GLY A 86 15.96 -6.58 4.62
CA GLY A 86 15.83 -7.73 5.50
C GLY A 86 15.72 -9.05 4.73
N LEU A 87 14.69 -9.19 3.88
CA LEU A 87 14.34 -10.47 3.25
C LEU A 87 15.33 -10.94 2.18
N PHE A 88 16.04 -10.02 1.51
CA PHE A 88 17.06 -10.37 0.50
C PHE A 88 18.48 -10.39 1.07
N SER A 89 18.67 -10.22 2.39
CA SER A 89 19.98 -10.28 3.04
C SER A 89 20.63 -11.67 3.03
N SER A 90 19.90 -12.74 2.68
CA SER A 90 20.35 -14.13 2.77
C SER A 90 20.82 -14.54 4.17
N ARG A 91 20.26 -13.95 5.22
CA ARG A 91 20.58 -14.23 6.62
C ARG A 91 19.51 -15.12 7.27
N LYS A 92 19.75 -15.54 8.52
CA LYS A 92 18.73 -16.20 9.35
C LYS A 92 17.63 -15.20 9.74
N LYS A 93 16.46 -15.72 10.13
CA LYS A 93 15.26 -14.95 10.51
C LYS A 93 15.57 -13.82 11.50
N GLU A 94 16.27 -14.13 12.59
CA GLU A 94 16.56 -13.17 13.66
C GLU A 94 17.32 -11.95 13.09
N ARG A 95 18.33 -12.23 12.26
CA ARG A 95 19.14 -11.17 11.64
C ARG A 95 18.37 -10.40 10.56
N MET A 96 17.46 -11.05 9.81
CA MET A 96 16.56 -10.35 8.88
C MET A 96 15.67 -9.35 9.63
N LEU A 97 15.10 -9.76 10.77
CA LEU A 97 14.27 -8.91 11.62
C LEU A 97 15.04 -7.76 12.28
N GLU A 98 16.34 -7.95 12.60
CA GLU A 98 17.22 -6.88 13.06
C GLU A 98 17.52 -5.87 11.95
N ILE A 99 17.85 -6.34 10.73
CA ILE A 99 18.13 -5.48 9.57
C ILE A 99 16.93 -4.58 9.28
N MET A 100 15.70 -5.11 9.32
CA MET A 100 14.48 -4.31 9.13
C MET A 100 14.22 -3.25 10.21
N LYS A 101 14.97 -3.26 11.33
CA LYS A 101 14.89 -2.24 12.39
C LYS A 101 16.03 -1.22 12.31
N ASP A 102 17.03 -1.46 11.48
CA ASP A 102 18.15 -0.55 11.32
C ASP A 102 17.68 0.65 10.49
N SER A 103 17.92 1.86 10.99
CA SER A 103 17.55 3.09 10.28
C SER A 103 18.42 3.39 9.05
N ARG A 104 19.46 2.58 8.82
CA ARG A 104 20.34 2.71 7.64
C ARG A 104 19.79 1.90 6.48
N ILE A 105 19.63 2.54 5.33
CA ILE A 105 19.21 1.85 4.10
C ILE A 105 20.39 1.04 3.53
N GLY A 106 20.11 -0.20 3.15
CA GLY A 106 21.05 -1.08 2.46
C GLY A 106 20.87 -1.06 0.93
N SER A 107 21.71 -1.79 0.23
CA SER A 107 21.68 -1.85 -1.24
C SER A 107 20.39 -2.47 -1.80
N ASN A 108 19.81 -3.45 -1.13
CA ASN A 108 18.55 -4.06 -1.57
C ASN A 108 17.37 -3.09 -1.44
N GLY A 109 17.33 -2.30 -0.37
CA GLY A 109 16.34 -1.25 -0.18
C GLY A 109 16.42 -0.18 -1.25
N VAL A 110 17.64 0.31 -1.54
CA VAL A 110 17.88 1.27 -2.63
C VAL A 110 17.41 0.72 -3.97
N LEU A 111 17.80 -0.52 -4.31
CA LEU A 111 17.38 -1.18 -5.55
C LEU A 111 15.86 -1.36 -5.63
N ALA A 112 15.21 -1.72 -4.53
CA ALA A 112 13.76 -1.86 -4.47
C ALA A 112 13.05 -0.54 -4.78
N LEU A 113 13.50 0.59 -4.20
CA LEU A 113 12.94 1.90 -4.46
C LEU A 113 13.19 2.38 -5.90
N ILE A 114 14.39 2.15 -6.44
CA ILE A 114 14.72 2.50 -7.84
C ILE A 114 13.81 1.71 -8.79
N LEU A 115 13.66 0.41 -8.60
CA LEU A 115 12.82 -0.44 -9.44
C LEU A 115 11.33 -0.08 -9.31
N TYR A 116 10.87 0.23 -8.10
CA TYR A 116 9.51 0.69 -7.86
C TYR A 116 9.20 1.95 -8.67
N TYR A 117 10.00 2.99 -8.54
CA TYR A 117 9.77 4.24 -9.26
C TYR A 117 10.00 4.10 -10.77
N ALA A 118 10.97 3.31 -11.20
CA ALA A 118 11.18 3.03 -12.63
C ALA A 118 9.94 2.38 -13.24
N LEU A 119 9.34 1.38 -12.56
CA LEU A 119 8.11 0.74 -13.01
C LEU A 119 6.92 1.71 -13.00
N MET A 120 6.76 2.51 -11.94
CA MET A 120 5.71 3.55 -11.89
C MET A 120 5.80 4.52 -13.09
N MET A 121 7.01 4.91 -13.50
CA MET A 121 7.23 5.81 -14.63
C MET A 121 7.00 5.12 -15.97
N VAL A 122 7.50 3.89 -16.14
CA VAL A 122 7.36 3.13 -17.41
C VAL A 122 5.93 2.73 -17.68
N LEU A 123 5.13 2.42 -16.65
CA LEU A 123 3.73 2.03 -16.82
C LEU A 123 2.81 3.22 -17.14
N TYR A 124 3.15 4.43 -16.69
CA TYR A 124 2.29 5.60 -16.80
C TYR A 124 1.79 5.91 -18.24
N PRO A 125 2.63 5.91 -19.31
CA PRO A 125 2.17 6.23 -20.65
C PRO A 125 1.07 5.30 -21.18
N TYR A 126 1.02 4.08 -20.68
CA TYR A 126 0.12 3.00 -21.11
C TYR A 126 -1.15 2.89 -20.27
N LEU A 127 -1.29 3.73 -19.23
CA LEU A 127 -2.49 3.72 -18.38
C LEU A 127 -3.72 4.21 -19.16
N PRO A 128 -4.87 3.52 -19.01
CA PRO A 128 -6.13 3.96 -19.63
C PRO A 128 -6.65 5.26 -18.99
N GLU A 129 -7.57 5.90 -19.66
CA GLU A 129 -8.33 7.02 -19.08
C GLU A 129 -9.51 6.49 -18.21
N PRO A 130 -9.93 7.21 -17.17
CA PRO A 130 -9.38 8.50 -16.72
C PRO A 130 -8.19 8.33 -15.76
N ARG A 131 -7.00 8.82 -16.12
CA ARG A 131 -5.76 8.65 -15.34
C ARG A 131 -5.85 9.25 -13.93
N TRP A 132 -6.48 10.41 -13.78
CA TRP A 132 -6.65 11.04 -12.47
C TRP A 132 -7.36 10.10 -11.46
N PHE A 133 -8.29 9.29 -11.94
CA PHE A 133 -9.01 8.33 -11.09
C PHE A 133 -8.14 7.11 -10.77
N ILE A 134 -7.28 6.68 -11.70
CA ILE A 134 -6.27 5.64 -11.41
C ILE A 134 -5.39 6.12 -10.26
N VAL A 135 -4.85 7.34 -10.37
CA VAL A 135 -4.03 7.96 -9.31
C VAL A 135 -4.79 7.99 -7.99
N ALA A 136 -6.04 8.47 -8.00
CA ALA A 136 -6.89 8.50 -6.82
C ALA A 136 -7.15 7.11 -6.21
N SER A 137 -7.19 6.07 -7.04
CA SER A 137 -7.45 4.70 -6.59
C SER A 137 -6.21 3.98 -6.02
N LEU A 138 -4.98 4.42 -6.33
CA LEU A 138 -3.75 3.72 -5.93
C LEU A 138 -3.64 3.54 -4.42
N THR A 139 -3.86 4.60 -3.65
CA THR A 139 -3.81 4.51 -2.18
C THR A 139 -4.89 3.56 -1.64
N MET A 140 -6.08 3.55 -2.26
CA MET A 140 -7.13 2.58 -1.93
C MET A 140 -6.67 1.15 -2.20
N ILE A 141 -6.07 0.89 -3.36
CA ILE A 141 -5.53 -0.43 -3.75
C ILE A 141 -4.39 -0.85 -2.83
N GLY A 142 -3.52 0.05 -2.44
CA GLY A 142 -2.51 -0.22 -1.41
C GLY A 142 -3.14 -0.70 -0.10
N LYS A 143 -4.28 -0.10 0.32
CA LYS A 143 -5.02 -0.54 1.53
C LYS A 143 -5.76 -1.87 1.32
N VAL A 144 -6.17 -2.21 0.09
CA VAL A 144 -6.58 -3.58 -0.27
C VAL A 144 -5.43 -4.54 0.04
N GLY A 145 -4.24 -4.28 -0.52
CA GLY A 145 -3.05 -5.09 -0.29
C GLY A 145 -2.77 -5.31 1.19
N LEU A 146 -2.72 -4.23 1.98
CA LEU A 146 -2.55 -4.30 3.43
C LEU A 146 -3.60 -5.21 4.07
N SER A 147 -4.88 -4.99 3.78
CA SER A 147 -5.97 -5.75 4.42
C SER A 147 -5.92 -7.26 4.10
N LEU A 148 -5.52 -7.64 2.88
CA LEU A 148 -5.35 -9.04 2.48
C LEU A 148 -4.26 -9.74 3.29
N GLN A 149 -3.16 -9.05 3.62
CA GLN A 149 -2.08 -9.63 4.45
C GLN A 149 -2.51 -9.85 5.90
N LEU A 150 -3.56 -9.18 6.37
CA LEU A 150 -4.08 -9.33 7.74
C LEU A 150 -4.91 -10.61 7.95
N TYR A 151 -5.27 -11.33 6.89
CA TYR A 151 -6.04 -12.56 7.01
C TYR A 151 -5.26 -13.64 7.77
N ARG A 152 -5.76 -14.05 8.97
CA ARG A 152 -5.08 -15.00 9.85
C ARG A 152 -3.58 -14.70 10.01
N MET A 153 -3.26 -13.43 10.21
CA MET A 153 -1.87 -12.97 10.33
C MET A 153 -1.22 -13.48 11.61
N SER A 154 -0.01 -14.02 11.49
CA SER A 154 0.95 -14.20 12.58
C SER A 154 1.93 -13.02 12.57
N TYR A 155 2.29 -12.51 13.75
CA TYR A 155 3.27 -11.44 13.87
C TYR A 155 4.65 -12.01 14.16
N ALA A 156 5.67 -11.62 13.36
CA ALA A 156 6.98 -12.27 13.38
C ALA A 156 7.92 -11.79 14.50
N ARG A 157 7.67 -10.60 15.07
CA ARG A 157 8.54 -10.01 16.12
C ARG A 157 8.01 -10.31 17.53
N GLU A 158 8.87 -10.79 18.41
CA GLU A 158 8.62 -10.80 19.84
C GLU A 158 8.62 -9.35 20.38
N GLY A 159 7.77 -9.06 21.38
CA GLY A 159 7.65 -7.72 21.96
C GLY A 159 6.79 -6.72 21.16
N GLY A 160 6.24 -7.12 20.00
CA GLY A 160 5.30 -6.29 19.25
C GLY A 160 5.96 -5.30 18.27
N GLY A 161 5.15 -4.37 17.78
CA GLY A 161 5.50 -3.32 16.81
C GLY A 161 4.25 -2.75 16.17
N SER A 162 4.38 -1.75 15.27
CA SER A 162 3.23 -1.05 14.65
C SER A 162 2.27 -1.98 13.91
N GLY A 163 2.76 -3.03 13.25
CA GLY A 163 1.93 -4.03 12.57
C GLY A 163 1.09 -4.89 13.53
N ASN A 164 1.53 -5.05 14.80
CA ASN A 164 0.81 -5.85 15.78
C ASN A 164 -0.54 -5.25 16.18
N PHE A 165 -0.76 -3.94 16.00
CA PHE A 165 -2.07 -3.32 16.23
C PHE A 165 -3.19 -3.90 15.38
N PHE A 166 -2.85 -4.56 14.27
CA PHE A 166 -3.79 -5.23 13.38
C PHE A 166 -3.98 -6.72 13.69
N SER A 167 -3.22 -7.29 14.63
CA SER A 167 -3.33 -8.71 14.99
C SER A 167 -4.73 -9.06 15.50
N GLY A 168 -5.24 -10.25 15.14
CA GLY A 168 -6.58 -10.70 15.49
C GLY A 168 -7.69 -9.97 14.69
N SER A 169 -7.38 -9.46 13.52
CA SER A 169 -8.36 -8.86 12.60
C SER A 169 -9.41 -9.87 12.16
N LYS A 170 -10.70 -9.48 12.20
CA LYS A 170 -11.81 -10.35 11.80
C LYS A 170 -11.85 -10.50 10.29
N THR A 171 -12.00 -11.73 9.79
CA THR A 171 -12.16 -12.03 8.37
C THR A 171 -13.30 -11.25 7.73
N SER A 172 -14.44 -11.09 8.43
CA SER A 172 -15.56 -10.29 7.93
C SER A 172 -15.20 -8.83 7.68
N HIS A 173 -14.36 -8.23 8.53
CA HIS A 173 -13.89 -6.86 8.32
C HIS A 173 -12.97 -6.74 7.10
N ILE A 174 -12.12 -7.75 6.87
CA ILE A 174 -11.25 -7.82 5.69
C ILE A 174 -12.10 -7.94 4.43
N LEU A 175 -13.11 -8.82 4.42
CA LEU A 175 -14.02 -8.99 3.28
C LEU A 175 -14.82 -7.71 2.99
N LEU A 176 -15.36 -7.05 4.03
CA LEU A 176 -16.06 -5.78 3.86
C LEU A 176 -15.17 -4.69 3.24
N ALA A 177 -13.89 -4.65 3.62
CA ALA A 177 -12.94 -3.71 3.03
C ALA A 177 -12.70 -3.94 1.53
N GLN A 178 -13.00 -5.13 0.97
CA GLN A 178 -12.84 -5.41 -0.46
C GLN A 178 -14.01 -4.89 -1.30
N LEU A 179 -15.18 -4.66 -0.73
CA LEU A 179 -16.40 -4.35 -1.51
C LEU A 179 -16.28 -3.07 -2.33
N LEU A 180 -15.84 -1.98 -1.69
CA LEU A 180 -15.69 -0.69 -2.36
C LEU A 180 -14.66 -0.73 -3.51
N PRO A 181 -13.43 -1.25 -3.31
CA PRO A 181 -12.45 -1.33 -4.40
C PRO A 181 -12.90 -2.23 -5.56
N LEU A 182 -13.52 -3.38 -5.27
CA LEU A 182 -14.07 -4.26 -6.31
C LEU A 182 -15.13 -3.57 -7.13
N LEU A 183 -16.09 -2.90 -6.47
CA LEU A 183 -17.15 -2.16 -7.13
C LEU A 183 -16.58 -1.05 -8.02
N LEU A 184 -15.66 -0.24 -7.51
CA LEU A 184 -15.06 0.85 -8.28
C LEU A 184 -14.19 0.35 -9.42
N SER A 185 -13.41 -0.71 -9.22
CA SER A 185 -12.63 -1.35 -10.30
C SER A 185 -13.54 -1.85 -11.42
N LEU A 186 -14.68 -2.46 -11.08
CA LEU A 186 -15.66 -2.92 -12.07
C LEU A 186 -16.34 -1.74 -12.79
N LEU A 187 -16.81 -0.73 -12.06
CA LEU A 187 -17.58 0.38 -12.64
C LEU A 187 -16.74 1.28 -13.54
N VAL A 188 -15.46 1.51 -13.20
CA VAL A 188 -14.60 2.44 -13.95
C VAL A 188 -13.84 1.73 -15.06
N PHE A 189 -13.30 0.54 -14.79
CA PHE A 189 -12.43 -0.18 -15.73
C PHE A 189 -13.03 -1.50 -16.23
N SER A 190 -14.31 -1.75 -15.95
CA SER A 190 -15.03 -2.96 -16.38
C SER A 190 -14.31 -4.25 -15.92
N TRP A 191 -14.37 -5.31 -16.73
CA TRP A 191 -13.69 -6.58 -16.43
C TRP A 191 -12.15 -6.46 -16.31
N ARG A 192 -11.54 -5.46 -16.98
CA ARG A 192 -10.10 -5.18 -16.88
C ARG A 192 -9.69 -4.77 -15.46
N GLY A 193 -10.50 -3.91 -14.84
CA GLY A 193 -10.31 -3.53 -13.44
C GLY A 193 -10.42 -4.71 -12.48
N LEU A 194 -11.33 -5.66 -12.74
CA LEU A 194 -11.44 -6.89 -11.94
C LEU A 194 -10.23 -7.80 -12.11
N LEU A 195 -9.69 -7.92 -13.33
CA LEU A 195 -8.48 -8.72 -13.57
C LEU A 195 -7.24 -8.06 -12.92
N ALA A 196 -7.10 -6.73 -13.03
CA ALA A 196 -6.05 -5.98 -12.34
C ALA A 196 -6.13 -6.18 -10.81
N TYR A 197 -7.35 -6.13 -10.26
CA TYR A 197 -7.60 -6.46 -8.86
C TYR A 197 -7.24 -7.92 -8.53
N GLY A 198 -7.55 -8.85 -9.44
CA GLY A 198 -7.18 -10.28 -9.33
C GLY A 198 -5.66 -10.49 -9.22
N LEU A 199 -4.86 -9.71 -9.96
CA LEU A 199 -3.40 -9.73 -9.83
C LEU A 199 -2.93 -9.28 -8.44
N VAL A 200 -3.55 -8.26 -7.87
CA VAL A 200 -3.28 -7.84 -6.48
C VAL A 200 -3.57 -8.97 -5.49
N PHE A 201 -4.69 -9.67 -5.68
CA PHE A 201 -5.06 -10.81 -4.82
C PHE A 201 -4.09 -11.99 -4.96
N LEU A 202 -3.75 -12.39 -6.18
CA LEU A 202 -2.78 -13.46 -6.43
C LEU A 202 -1.39 -13.10 -5.93
N GLY A 203 -0.96 -11.86 -6.14
CA GLY A 203 0.28 -11.32 -5.60
C GLY A 203 0.30 -11.37 -4.07
N ALA A 204 -0.84 -11.09 -3.40
CA ALA A 204 -0.95 -11.18 -1.94
C ALA A 204 -0.68 -12.59 -1.43
N ILE A 205 -1.18 -13.61 -2.12
CA ILE A 205 -0.92 -15.02 -1.78
C ILE A 205 0.56 -15.36 -1.94
N GLY A 206 1.15 -15.00 -3.08
CA GLY A 206 2.57 -15.27 -3.37
C GLY A 206 3.50 -14.55 -2.38
N TYR A 207 3.25 -13.25 -2.17
CA TYR A 207 4.02 -12.43 -1.24
C TYR A 207 3.94 -12.96 0.19
N ARG A 208 2.74 -13.31 0.68
CA ARG A 208 2.56 -13.90 2.00
C ARG A 208 3.37 -15.19 2.16
N ARG A 209 3.30 -16.10 1.18
CA ARG A 209 4.09 -17.34 1.20
C ARG A 209 5.58 -17.05 1.29
N PHE A 210 6.06 -16.11 0.47
CA PHE A 210 7.46 -15.71 0.47
C PHE A 210 7.90 -15.16 1.84
N VAL A 211 7.14 -14.24 2.43
CA VAL A 211 7.43 -13.65 3.74
C VAL A 211 7.42 -14.69 4.85
N TYR A 212 6.37 -15.54 4.89
CA TYR A 212 6.26 -16.57 5.92
C TYR A 212 7.37 -17.61 5.85
N ASN A 213 7.82 -17.99 4.66
CA ASN A 213 8.96 -18.90 4.48
C ASN A 213 10.29 -18.29 4.97
N LYS A 214 10.37 -16.97 5.12
CA LYS A 214 11.58 -16.27 5.57
C LYS A 214 11.57 -15.94 7.05
N ILE A 215 10.43 -15.50 7.59
CA ILE A 215 10.34 -14.93 8.94
C ILE A 215 9.14 -15.44 9.76
N ASP A 216 8.39 -16.46 9.29
CA ASP A 216 7.27 -17.14 9.96
C ASP A 216 6.07 -16.21 10.31
N GLY A 217 5.94 -15.07 9.65
CA GLY A 217 4.86 -14.10 9.90
C GLY A 217 5.14 -12.74 9.27
N HIS A 218 4.30 -11.76 9.56
CA HIS A 218 4.47 -10.38 9.11
C HIS A 218 5.11 -9.49 10.17
N THR A 219 5.84 -8.45 9.73
CA THR A 219 6.18 -7.25 10.51
C THR A 219 5.34 -6.07 10.01
N GLY A 220 5.44 -4.91 10.65
CA GLY A 220 4.88 -3.66 10.12
C GLY A 220 5.42 -3.35 8.72
N ASP A 221 6.74 -3.58 8.55
CA ASP A 221 7.44 -3.27 7.30
C ASP A 221 6.96 -4.18 6.16
N THR A 222 6.85 -5.50 6.39
CA THR A 222 6.33 -6.41 5.36
C THR A 222 4.86 -6.15 5.01
N LEU A 223 4.06 -5.64 5.95
CA LEU A 223 2.70 -5.19 5.66
C LEU A 223 2.71 -3.92 4.80
N GLY A 224 3.56 -2.94 5.16
CA GLY A 224 3.72 -1.69 4.42
C GLY A 224 4.31 -1.90 3.02
N ALA A 225 5.29 -2.79 2.87
CA ALA A 225 5.88 -3.12 1.57
C ALA A 225 4.83 -3.64 0.58
N TYR A 226 3.88 -4.45 1.06
CA TYR A 226 2.83 -4.96 0.16
C TYR A 226 1.84 -3.87 -0.27
N VAL A 227 1.74 -2.75 0.42
CA VAL A 227 0.97 -1.58 -0.04
C VAL A 227 1.51 -1.08 -1.38
N GLU A 228 2.82 -0.91 -1.50
CA GLU A 228 3.48 -0.44 -2.71
C GLU A 228 3.46 -1.49 -3.82
N ILE A 229 3.71 -2.75 -3.49
CA ILE A 229 3.63 -3.87 -4.44
C ILE A 229 2.21 -4.00 -5.02
N ALA A 230 1.17 -3.84 -4.20
CA ALA A 230 -0.22 -3.91 -4.64
C ALA A 230 -0.56 -2.82 -5.67
N GLN A 231 -0.05 -1.61 -5.49
CA GLN A 231 -0.21 -0.50 -6.44
C GLN A 231 0.43 -0.83 -7.79
N LEU A 232 1.68 -1.33 -7.78
CA LEU A 232 2.38 -1.76 -9.01
C LEU A 232 1.65 -2.88 -9.73
N LEU A 233 1.17 -3.90 -9.00
CA LEU A 233 0.44 -5.02 -9.59
C LEU A 233 -0.87 -4.57 -10.22
N TYR A 234 -1.57 -3.62 -9.60
CA TYR A 234 -2.80 -3.07 -10.15
C TYR A 234 -2.53 -2.28 -11.43
N LEU A 235 -1.52 -1.39 -11.44
CA LEU A 235 -1.13 -0.65 -12.64
C LEU A 235 -0.70 -1.59 -13.77
N LEU A 236 0.12 -2.59 -13.46
CA LEU A 236 0.55 -3.61 -14.42
C LEU A 236 -0.65 -4.35 -15.01
N GLY A 237 -1.63 -4.72 -14.18
CA GLY A 237 -2.86 -5.35 -14.63
C GLY A 237 -3.67 -4.48 -15.58
N LEU A 238 -3.82 -3.18 -15.28
CA LEU A 238 -4.52 -2.24 -16.15
C LEU A 238 -3.82 -2.06 -17.50
N VAL A 239 -2.47 -2.08 -17.51
CA VAL A 239 -1.67 -1.91 -18.74
C VAL A 239 -1.66 -3.17 -19.62
N VAL A 240 -1.45 -4.35 -19.01
CA VAL A 240 -1.35 -5.62 -19.78
C VAL A 240 -2.69 -6.03 -20.37
N LEU A 241 -3.78 -5.63 -19.73
CA LEU A 241 -5.15 -6.00 -20.11
C LEU A 241 -5.91 -4.85 -20.80
N GLY A 242 -5.22 -3.71 -21.00
CA GLY A 242 -5.71 -2.50 -21.72
C GLY A 242 -5.41 -2.50 -23.19
#